data_b2dd12d7872f18be23d5077b1e6315fb
#
_entry.id   b2dd12d7872f18be23d5077b1e6315fb
#
_cell.length_a   1.000
_cell.length_b   1.000
_cell.length_c   1.000
_cell.angle_alpha   90.00
_cell.angle_beta   90.00
_cell.angle_gamma   90.00
#
_symmetry.space_group_name_H-M   'P 1'
#
loop_
_entity.id
_entity.type
_entity.pdbx_description
1 polymer ?
#
loop_
_entity_poly.entity_id
_entity_poly.type
_entity_poly.pdbx_seq_one_letter_code
_entity_poly.pdbx_strand_id
1 'polypeptide(L)'
;AAAQALRAAHPDVDVIVSDDGLQHYRLARTVELVVFDHRLGGNGFLLPAGPLREPLSRHRDATLVNDPYSGALPPWPDTYSLALTPGAAWHLDQPALRRPLSQFANERVLAAAGIGAPERFFATLRAAGLAPATRALPDHYAFADNPFVDDAVDAILITEKDAVKLGASWRDARLWVVPVEAALDPRLIALVVEKLRGRSPA
;
A
#
# COMPACT_ATOMS: atom_id res chain seq x y z
N ALA A 1 2.28 -24.07 -9.38
CA ALA A 1 0.95 -24.53 -8.95
C ALA A 1 -0.08 -23.38 -8.96
N ALA A 2 0.04 -22.33 -8.12
CA ALA A 2 -0.98 -21.27 -8.00
C ALA A 2 -1.27 -20.53 -9.33
N ALA A 3 -0.24 -20.06 -10.03
CA ALA A 3 -0.40 -19.37 -11.31
C ALA A 3 -1.06 -20.28 -12.39
N GLN A 4 -0.73 -21.57 -12.39
CA GLN A 4 -1.37 -22.54 -13.32
C GLN A 4 -2.84 -22.77 -12.98
N ALA A 5 -3.17 -22.87 -11.69
CA ALA A 5 -4.55 -22.98 -11.24
C ALA A 5 -5.37 -21.72 -11.56
N LEU A 6 -4.76 -20.55 -11.38
CA LEU A 6 -5.39 -19.27 -11.72
C LEU A 6 -5.71 -19.19 -13.24
N ARG A 7 -4.75 -19.55 -14.11
CA ARG A 7 -4.95 -19.58 -15.57
C ARG A 7 -6.00 -20.60 -15.99
N ALA A 8 -6.08 -21.73 -15.29
CA ALA A 8 -7.12 -22.75 -15.58
C ALA A 8 -8.50 -22.27 -15.19
N ALA A 9 -8.63 -21.53 -14.07
CA ALA A 9 -9.90 -20.99 -13.59
C ALA A 9 -10.33 -19.72 -14.36
N HIS A 10 -9.37 -18.95 -14.89
CA HIS A 10 -9.58 -17.67 -15.56
C HIS A 10 -8.79 -17.64 -16.88
N PRO A 11 -9.25 -18.32 -17.94
CA PRO A 11 -8.53 -18.44 -19.21
C PRO A 11 -8.46 -17.13 -20.00
N ASP A 12 -9.27 -16.14 -19.64
CA ASP A 12 -9.32 -14.78 -20.19
C ASP A 12 -8.31 -13.82 -19.58
N VAL A 13 -7.54 -14.26 -18.56
CA VAL A 13 -6.53 -13.45 -17.91
C VAL A 13 -5.22 -13.47 -18.69
N ASP A 14 -4.80 -12.30 -19.17
CA ASP A 14 -3.57 -12.11 -19.95
C ASP A 14 -2.35 -11.83 -19.04
N VAL A 15 -2.55 -11.22 -17.89
CA VAL A 15 -1.49 -10.78 -16.99
C VAL A 15 -1.76 -11.24 -15.55
N ILE A 16 -0.74 -11.82 -14.94
CA ILE A 16 -0.73 -12.17 -13.51
C ILE A 16 0.25 -11.24 -12.80
N VAL A 17 -0.25 -10.47 -11.84
CA VAL A 17 0.58 -9.66 -10.95
C VAL A 17 0.86 -10.46 -9.68
N SER A 18 2.14 -10.60 -9.33
CA SER A 18 2.58 -11.30 -8.11
C SER A 18 3.08 -10.26 -7.10
N ASP A 19 2.38 -10.13 -5.97
CA ASP A 19 2.82 -9.32 -4.84
C ASP A 19 3.82 -10.11 -3.98
N ASP A 20 4.88 -9.42 -3.52
CA ASP A 20 6.01 -9.99 -2.75
C ASP A 20 6.61 -11.26 -3.38
N GLY A 21 6.60 -11.34 -4.72
CA GLY A 21 7.00 -12.51 -5.49
C GLY A 21 8.50 -12.65 -5.72
N LEU A 22 9.35 -11.76 -5.22
CA LEU A 22 10.77 -11.67 -5.58
C LEU A 22 11.54 -12.95 -5.32
N GLN A 23 11.26 -13.68 -4.23
CA GLN A 23 11.90 -14.95 -3.87
C GLN A 23 11.24 -16.20 -4.49
N HIS A 24 10.18 -16.04 -5.29
CA HIS A 24 9.54 -17.16 -5.98
C HIS A 24 10.26 -17.51 -7.29
N TYR A 25 11.49 -18.01 -7.23
CA TYR A 25 12.36 -18.28 -8.38
C TYR A 25 11.78 -19.25 -9.40
N ARG A 26 10.81 -20.09 -9.01
CA ARG A 26 10.14 -21.03 -9.94
C ARG A 26 9.06 -20.37 -10.80
N LEU A 27 8.71 -19.12 -10.52
CA LEU A 27 7.78 -18.35 -11.31
C LEU A 27 8.56 -17.54 -12.34
N ALA A 28 8.46 -17.91 -13.61
CA ALA A 28 8.99 -17.10 -14.70
C ALA A 28 8.27 -15.75 -14.72
N ARG A 29 9.00 -14.67 -14.92
CA ARG A 29 8.49 -13.30 -14.93
C ARG A 29 8.82 -12.61 -16.23
N THR A 30 7.86 -11.88 -16.75
CA THR A 30 8.05 -11.01 -17.91
C THR A 30 8.65 -9.68 -17.50
N VAL A 31 8.18 -9.15 -16.36
CA VAL A 31 8.65 -7.90 -15.76
C VAL A 31 8.88 -8.10 -14.27
N GLU A 32 9.98 -7.57 -13.77
CA GLU A 32 10.34 -7.60 -12.36
C GLU A 32 10.55 -6.18 -11.84
N LEU A 33 9.66 -5.73 -10.95
CA LEU A 33 9.71 -4.42 -10.32
C LEU A 33 10.13 -4.58 -8.86
N VAL A 34 11.11 -3.78 -8.41
CA VAL A 34 11.54 -3.79 -7.02
C VAL A 34 11.22 -2.45 -6.37
N VAL A 35 10.48 -2.51 -5.26
CA VAL A 35 10.05 -1.32 -4.52
C VAL A 35 10.94 -1.11 -3.31
N PHE A 36 11.47 0.08 -3.17
CA PHE A 36 12.22 0.54 -2.02
C PHE A 36 11.46 1.66 -1.29
N ASP A 37 11.61 1.71 0.02
CA ASP A 37 11.25 2.90 0.79
C ASP A 37 12.44 3.89 0.88
N HIS A 38 12.26 4.98 1.62
CA HIS A 38 13.28 6.03 1.84
C HIS A 38 14.62 5.51 2.41
N ARG A 39 14.63 4.32 3.02
CA ARG A 39 15.88 3.71 3.55
C ARG A 39 16.72 3.09 2.45
N LEU A 40 16.14 2.89 1.25
CA LEU A 40 16.78 2.25 0.11
C LEU A 40 17.39 0.88 0.50
N GLY A 41 18.70 0.71 0.27
CA GLY A 41 19.43 -0.50 0.66
C GLY A 41 19.89 -0.54 2.13
N GLY A 42 19.61 0.50 2.91
CA GLY A 42 20.10 0.60 4.29
C GLY A 42 21.63 0.51 4.35
N ASN A 43 22.13 -0.42 5.16
CA ASN A 43 23.58 -0.70 5.26
C ASN A 43 24.13 -1.59 4.13
N GLY A 44 23.31 -1.98 3.16
CA GLY A 44 23.70 -2.82 2.01
C GLY A 44 23.83 -4.31 2.29
N PHE A 45 23.61 -4.77 3.52
CA PHE A 45 23.70 -6.18 3.89
C PHE A 45 22.38 -6.91 3.75
N LEU A 46 22.47 -8.22 3.52
CA LEU A 46 21.34 -9.12 3.54
C LEU A 46 20.88 -9.42 4.97
N LEU A 47 19.64 -9.86 5.13
CA LEU A 47 19.13 -10.38 6.38
C LEU A 47 20.04 -11.54 6.89
N PRO A 48 20.29 -11.62 8.21
CA PRO A 48 19.81 -10.75 9.28
C PRO A 48 20.71 -9.53 9.57
N ALA A 49 21.84 -9.38 8.86
CA ALA A 49 22.80 -8.30 9.12
C ALA A 49 22.36 -6.93 8.60
N GLY A 50 21.41 -6.90 7.68
CA GLY A 50 20.82 -5.70 7.09
C GLY A 50 19.39 -5.94 6.61
N PRO A 51 18.78 -4.95 5.95
CA PRO A 51 17.37 -5.00 5.58
C PRO A 51 17.08 -5.75 4.27
N LEU A 52 18.10 -6.11 3.51
CA LEU A 52 17.91 -6.64 2.18
C LEU A 52 17.56 -8.13 2.19
N ARG A 53 16.56 -8.52 1.39
CA ARG A 53 16.24 -9.93 1.10
C ARG A 53 17.09 -10.49 -0.05
N GLU A 54 17.52 -9.61 -0.95
CA GLU A 54 18.32 -9.92 -2.14
C GLU A 54 19.43 -8.87 -2.30
N PRO A 55 20.56 -9.20 -2.93
CA PRO A 55 21.61 -8.22 -3.21
C PRO A 55 21.08 -7.06 -4.06
N LEU A 56 21.59 -5.86 -3.84
CA LEU A 56 21.23 -4.69 -4.66
C LEU A 56 21.58 -4.86 -6.14
N SER A 57 22.58 -5.69 -6.43
CA SER A 57 22.99 -6.03 -7.80
C SER A 57 22.05 -7.00 -8.51
N ARG A 58 21.03 -7.52 -7.81
CA ARG A 58 20.03 -8.39 -8.44
C ARG A 58 19.41 -7.69 -9.65
N HIS A 59 19.32 -8.42 -10.77
CA HIS A 59 18.64 -7.94 -11.97
C HIS A 59 17.17 -7.62 -11.65
N ARG A 60 16.68 -6.53 -12.21
CA ARG A 60 15.29 -6.08 -12.20
C ARG A 60 15.04 -5.19 -13.41
N ASP A 61 13.80 -5.14 -13.86
CA ASP A 61 13.42 -4.31 -15.00
C ASP A 61 13.23 -2.85 -14.63
N ALA A 62 12.79 -2.59 -13.41
CA ALA A 62 12.74 -1.24 -12.86
C ALA A 62 12.80 -1.22 -11.33
N THR A 63 13.24 -0.09 -10.81
CA THR A 63 13.23 0.24 -9.39
C THR A 63 12.19 1.32 -9.12
N LEU A 64 11.33 1.11 -8.14
CA LEU A 64 10.41 2.12 -7.64
C LEU A 64 10.87 2.59 -6.26
N VAL A 65 10.88 3.88 -6.04
CA VAL A 65 11.26 4.46 -4.75
C VAL A 65 10.09 5.25 -4.18
N ASN A 66 9.60 4.78 -3.04
CA ASN A 66 8.62 5.48 -2.22
C ASN A 66 9.34 6.29 -1.15
N ASP A 67 9.76 7.50 -1.54
CA ASP A 67 10.40 8.45 -0.62
C ASP A 67 9.57 9.73 -0.51
N PRO A 68 8.79 9.89 0.58
CA PRO A 68 8.00 11.08 0.80
C PRO A 68 8.82 12.29 1.29
N TYR A 69 10.13 12.10 1.58
CA TYR A 69 10.93 13.12 2.26
C TYR A 69 11.91 13.85 1.34
N SER A 70 12.66 13.14 0.52
CA SER A 70 13.74 13.75 -0.27
C SER A 70 13.35 14.03 -1.72
N GLY A 71 12.48 13.22 -2.29
CA GLY A 71 12.16 13.26 -3.72
C GLY A 71 13.35 12.95 -4.63
N ALA A 72 14.55 12.70 -4.06
CA ALA A 72 15.74 12.37 -4.80
C ALA A 72 15.79 10.87 -5.10
N LEU A 73 15.93 10.52 -6.36
CA LEU A 73 16.09 9.13 -6.78
C LEU A 73 17.57 8.72 -6.72
N PRO A 74 17.86 7.47 -6.27
CA PRO A 74 19.21 6.94 -6.35
C PRO A 74 19.65 6.83 -7.82
N PRO A 75 20.96 6.91 -8.12
CA PRO A 75 21.47 6.83 -9.48
C PRO A 75 21.51 5.39 -10.02
N TRP A 76 20.44 4.64 -9.81
CA TRP A 76 20.29 3.29 -10.35
C TRP A 76 19.55 3.34 -11.69
N PRO A 77 19.86 2.42 -12.61
CA PRO A 77 19.14 2.33 -13.88
C PRO A 77 17.63 2.15 -13.66
N ASP A 78 16.84 2.66 -14.58
CA ASP A 78 15.38 2.48 -14.63
C ASP A 78 14.70 2.71 -13.27
N THR A 79 15.06 3.82 -12.62
CA THR A 79 14.51 4.21 -11.33
C THR A 79 13.42 5.26 -11.48
N TYR A 80 12.28 4.99 -10.84
CA TYR A 80 11.07 5.81 -10.92
C TYR A 80 10.57 6.16 -9.52
N SER A 81 9.95 7.33 -9.39
CA SER A 81 9.27 7.72 -8.16
C SER A 81 7.94 6.98 -8.01
N LEU A 82 7.62 6.64 -6.79
CA LEU A 82 6.33 6.15 -6.34
C LEU A 82 5.85 7.08 -5.23
N ALA A 83 4.70 7.71 -5.39
CA ALA A 83 4.07 8.47 -4.32
C ALA A 83 2.79 7.77 -3.89
N LEU A 84 2.63 7.61 -2.58
CA LEU A 84 1.39 7.10 -1.99
C LEU A 84 0.55 8.30 -1.54
N THR A 85 -0.62 8.45 -2.12
CA THR A 85 -1.56 9.54 -1.82
C THR A 85 -2.85 8.98 -1.25
N PRO A 86 -3.45 9.63 -0.24
CA PRO A 86 -4.75 9.21 0.27
C PRO A 86 -5.85 9.55 -0.74
N GLY A 87 -6.69 8.58 -1.04
CA GLY A 87 -7.90 8.78 -1.82
C GLY A 87 -9.06 9.30 -0.97
N ALA A 88 -10.24 9.45 -1.57
CA ALA A 88 -11.45 9.77 -0.84
C ALA A 88 -11.82 8.63 0.12
N ALA A 89 -12.06 8.97 1.38
CA ALA A 89 -12.48 7.98 2.37
C ALA A 89 -13.85 7.39 2.01
N TRP A 90 -14.02 6.10 2.22
CA TRP A 90 -15.30 5.42 2.04
C TRP A 90 -15.84 4.92 3.36
N HIS A 91 -17.17 4.97 3.51
CA HIS A 91 -17.84 4.57 4.74
C HIS A 91 -17.87 3.05 4.88
N LEU A 92 -17.48 2.52 6.05
CA LEU A 92 -17.34 1.06 6.25
C LEU A 92 -18.65 0.29 5.97
N ASP A 93 -19.78 0.78 6.47
CA ASP A 93 -21.08 0.12 6.28
C ASP A 93 -21.73 0.43 4.92
N GLN A 94 -21.28 1.47 4.24
CA GLN A 94 -21.83 1.95 2.97
C GLN A 94 -20.69 2.31 2.01
N PRO A 95 -19.98 1.34 1.40
CA PRO A 95 -18.77 1.60 0.62
C PRO A 95 -18.96 2.51 -0.61
N ALA A 96 -20.20 2.67 -1.08
CA ALA A 96 -20.53 3.62 -2.13
C ALA A 96 -20.51 5.09 -1.65
N LEU A 97 -20.68 5.32 -0.35
CA LEU A 97 -20.58 6.64 0.26
C LEU A 97 -19.12 7.01 0.41
N ARG A 98 -18.68 8.03 -0.32
CA ARG A 98 -17.30 8.53 -0.34
C ARG A 98 -17.24 10.00 0.03
N ARG A 99 -16.21 10.37 0.79
CA ARG A 99 -15.96 11.75 1.20
C ARG A 99 -14.48 12.11 0.99
N PRO A 100 -14.18 13.21 0.30
CA PRO A 100 -12.83 13.78 0.28
C PRO A 100 -12.35 14.06 1.71
N LEU A 101 -11.06 13.89 1.99
CA LEU A 101 -10.50 14.13 3.32
C LEU A 101 -10.74 15.55 3.82
N SER A 102 -10.76 16.54 2.93
CA SER A 102 -11.05 17.93 3.28
C SER A 102 -12.41 18.16 3.96
N GLN A 103 -13.38 17.28 3.73
CA GLN A 103 -14.69 17.38 4.37
C GLN A 103 -14.70 16.99 5.85
N PHE A 104 -13.63 16.37 6.34
CA PHE A 104 -13.46 16.04 7.76
C PHE A 104 -12.73 17.12 8.55
N ALA A 105 -12.28 18.20 7.91
CA ALA A 105 -11.42 19.22 8.55
C ALA A 105 -12.06 19.93 9.75
N ASN A 106 -13.39 20.03 9.76
CA ASN A 106 -14.15 20.71 10.83
C ASN A 106 -14.82 19.71 11.82
N GLU A 107 -14.50 18.44 11.71
CA GLU A 107 -15.03 17.38 12.57
C GLU A 107 -14.00 16.98 13.64
N ARG A 108 -14.49 16.42 14.75
CA ARG A 108 -13.62 15.75 15.73
C ARG A 108 -13.26 14.39 15.16
N VAL A 109 -12.06 14.28 14.62
CA VAL A 109 -11.58 13.08 13.93
C VAL A 109 -10.61 12.31 14.82
N LEU A 110 -10.81 11.00 14.91
CA LEU A 110 -9.83 10.04 15.43
C LEU A 110 -9.22 9.27 14.24
N ALA A 111 -7.92 9.28 14.12
CA ALA A 111 -7.20 8.40 13.20
C ALA A 111 -6.63 7.20 13.96
N ALA A 112 -7.00 5.99 13.58
CA ALA A 112 -6.54 4.77 14.22
C ALA A 112 -5.89 3.82 13.20
N ALA A 113 -4.79 3.17 13.60
CA ALA A 113 -4.09 2.22 12.73
C ALA A 113 -3.42 1.10 13.52
N GLY A 114 -3.72 -0.16 13.15
CA GLY A 114 -3.11 -1.40 13.66
C GLY A 114 -2.17 -2.04 12.64
N ILE A 115 -1.19 -1.25 12.19
CA ILE A 115 -0.18 -1.61 11.19
C ILE A 115 1.23 -1.34 11.71
N GLY A 116 2.26 -1.94 11.13
CA GLY A 116 3.65 -1.84 11.59
C GLY A 116 4.26 -0.42 11.61
N ALA A 117 3.66 0.56 10.89
CA ALA A 117 4.13 1.94 10.87
C ALA A 117 2.96 2.93 10.88
N PRO A 118 2.19 3.05 11.98
CA PRO A 118 0.98 3.85 12.05
C PRO A 118 1.25 5.35 11.85
N GLU A 119 2.42 5.84 12.24
CA GLU A 119 2.79 7.26 12.07
C GLU A 119 2.81 7.71 10.61
N ARG A 120 3.05 6.80 9.66
CA ARG A 120 2.97 7.13 8.23
C ARG A 120 1.54 7.47 7.83
N PHE A 121 0.57 6.69 8.30
CA PHE A 121 -0.84 6.96 8.07
C PHE A 121 -1.26 8.30 8.69
N PHE A 122 -0.87 8.56 9.92
CA PHE A 122 -1.17 9.83 10.58
C PHE A 122 -0.52 11.04 9.90
N ALA A 123 0.73 10.88 9.45
CA ALA A 123 1.41 11.92 8.68
C ALA A 123 0.71 12.21 7.33
N THR A 124 0.22 11.18 6.66
CA THR A 124 -0.54 11.31 5.41
C THR A 124 -1.82 12.12 5.61
N LEU A 125 -2.56 11.86 6.69
CA LEU A 125 -3.77 12.63 7.02
C LEU A 125 -3.45 14.09 7.37
N ARG A 126 -2.37 14.34 8.11
CA ARG A 126 -1.92 15.70 8.41
C ARG A 126 -1.49 16.45 7.14
N ALA A 127 -0.79 15.79 6.23
CA ALA A 127 -0.42 16.36 4.94
C ALA A 127 -1.64 16.69 4.06
N ALA A 128 -2.74 15.95 4.24
CA ALA A 128 -4.04 16.24 3.60
C ALA A 128 -4.84 17.36 4.29
N GLY A 129 -4.25 18.04 5.29
CA GLY A 129 -4.86 19.18 5.99
C GLY A 129 -5.73 18.82 7.19
N LEU A 130 -5.69 17.57 7.67
CA LEU A 130 -6.43 17.17 8.87
C LEU A 130 -5.58 17.32 10.13
N ALA A 131 -6.23 17.53 11.27
CA ALA A 131 -5.60 17.52 12.59
C ALA A 131 -6.27 16.47 13.51
N PRO A 132 -6.22 15.18 13.16
CA PRO A 132 -6.90 14.15 13.91
C PRO A 132 -6.22 13.89 15.28
N ALA A 133 -7.01 13.50 16.28
CA ALA A 133 -6.47 12.70 17.37
C ALA A 133 -5.94 11.38 16.81
N THR A 134 -4.85 10.84 17.36
CA THR A 134 -4.23 9.64 16.79
C THR A 134 -4.19 8.51 17.82
N ARG A 135 -4.46 7.28 17.35
CA ARG A 135 -4.35 6.05 18.16
C ARG A 135 -3.61 4.97 17.40
N ALA A 136 -2.38 4.71 17.80
CA ALA A 136 -1.67 3.52 17.35
C ALA A 136 -2.23 2.30 18.07
N LEU A 137 -2.73 1.33 17.31
CA LEU A 137 -3.11 0.01 17.80
C LEU A 137 -1.94 -0.95 17.62
N PRO A 138 -1.87 -2.05 18.38
CA PRO A 138 -0.88 -3.08 18.14
C PRO A 138 -0.87 -3.55 16.67
N ASP A 139 0.31 -3.90 16.16
CA ASP A 139 0.40 -4.44 14.80
C ASP A 139 -0.45 -5.72 14.68
N HIS A 140 -1.15 -5.86 13.57
CA HIS A 140 -2.13 -6.93 13.34
C HIS A 140 -3.28 -6.98 14.38
N TYR A 141 -3.67 -5.84 14.95
CA TYR A 141 -4.81 -5.77 15.87
C TYR A 141 -6.05 -6.46 15.29
N ALA A 142 -6.65 -7.37 16.06
CA ALA A 142 -7.70 -8.28 15.56
C ALA A 142 -9.12 -7.68 15.58
N PHE A 143 -9.32 -6.52 16.21
CA PHE A 143 -10.65 -5.91 16.39
C PHE A 143 -11.72 -6.86 16.97
N ALA A 144 -11.31 -7.72 17.89
CA ALA A 144 -12.25 -8.60 18.60
C ALA A 144 -13.29 -7.79 19.40
N ASP A 145 -12.84 -6.69 19.99
CA ASP A 145 -13.68 -5.70 20.69
C ASP A 145 -13.60 -4.36 19.97
N ASN A 146 -14.63 -3.51 20.18
CA ASN A 146 -14.62 -2.17 19.61
C ASN A 146 -13.73 -1.24 20.47
N PRO A 147 -12.53 -0.84 20.01
CA PRO A 147 -11.63 0.03 20.76
C PRO A 147 -12.08 1.49 20.77
N PHE A 148 -13.22 1.82 20.15
CA PHE A 148 -13.72 3.18 19.93
C PHE A 148 -15.01 3.51 20.68
N VAL A 149 -15.48 2.61 21.55
CA VAL A 149 -16.78 2.75 22.26
C VAL A 149 -16.87 4.08 23.03
N ASP A 150 -15.79 4.45 23.73
CA ASP A 150 -15.77 5.61 24.60
C ASP A 150 -15.32 6.91 23.90
N ASP A 151 -15.04 6.84 22.59
CA ASP A 151 -14.56 8.00 21.85
C ASP A 151 -15.70 8.93 21.42
N ALA A 152 -15.70 10.14 21.97
CA ALA A 152 -16.66 11.20 21.63
C ALA A 152 -16.17 11.97 20.38
N VAL A 153 -16.13 11.27 19.22
CA VAL A 153 -15.68 11.81 17.93
C VAL A 153 -16.76 11.69 16.86
N ASP A 154 -16.68 12.54 15.84
CA ASP A 154 -17.65 12.59 14.77
C ASP A 154 -17.29 11.60 13.63
N ALA A 155 -15.98 11.34 13.45
CA ALA A 155 -15.49 10.37 12.47
C ALA A 155 -14.23 9.63 12.97
N ILE A 156 -14.10 8.38 12.56
CA ILE A 156 -12.93 7.53 12.83
C ILE A 156 -12.35 7.11 11.49
N LEU A 157 -11.11 7.50 11.23
CA LEU A 157 -10.39 7.16 10.00
C LEU A 157 -9.45 5.98 10.26
N ILE A 158 -9.62 4.92 9.48
CA ILE A 158 -8.78 3.71 9.56
C ILE A 158 -8.16 3.37 8.21
N THR A 159 -7.15 2.50 8.20
CA THR A 159 -6.53 2.01 6.98
C THR A 159 -7.36 0.90 6.31
N GLU A 160 -7.16 0.66 5.02
CA GLU A 160 -7.74 -0.50 4.31
C GLU A 160 -7.31 -1.84 4.94
N LYS A 161 -6.05 -1.93 5.41
CA LYS A 161 -5.53 -3.13 6.11
C LYS A 161 -6.25 -3.42 7.41
N ASP A 162 -6.72 -2.39 8.09
CA ASP A 162 -7.52 -2.56 9.31
C ASP A 162 -8.97 -2.88 8.97
N ALA A 163 -9.51 -2.24 7.94
CA ALA A 163 -10.89 -2.48 7.50
C ALA A 163 -11.17 -3.95 7.15
N VAL A 164 -10.23 -4.64 6.49
CA VAL A 164 -10.41 -6.07 6.14
C VAL A 164 -10.40 -7.00 7.35
N LYS A 165 -9.93 -6.55 8.50
CA LYS A 165 -9.96 -7.32 9.76
C LYS A 165 -11.29 -7.17 10.49
N LEU A 166 -12.06 -6.13 10.15
CA LEU A 166 -13.37 -5.90 10.74
C LEU A 166 -14.37 -6.89 10.14
N GLY A 167 -14.96 -7.73 10.97
CA GLY A 167 -15.94 -8.71 10.51
C GLY A 167 -17.22 -8.04 10.00
N ALA A 168 -18.02 -8.79 9.24
CA ALA A 168 -19.29 -8.32 8.67
C ALA A 168 -20.32 -7.87 9.72
N SER A 169 -20.14 -8.23 10.99
CA SER A 169 -20.98 -7.82 12.12
C SER A 169 -20.58 -6.48 12.74
N TRP A 170 -19.40 -5.95 12.39
CA TRP A 170 -18.96 -4.65 12.89
C TRP A 170 -19.87 -3.53 12.38
N ARG A 171 -20.34 -2.71 13.28
CA ARG A 171 -21.19 -1.56 12.99
C ARG A 171 -20.73 -0.38 13.83
N ASP A 172 -20.25 0.65 13.17
CA ASP A 172 -20.00 1.95 13.76
C ASP A 172 -20.11 3.00 12.65
N ALA A 173 -21.18 3.77 12.67
CA ALA A 173 -21.47 4.78 11.65
C ALA A 173 -20.42 5.90 11.54
N ARG A 174 -19.44 5.94 12.44
CA ARG A 174 -18.31 6.88 12.42
C ARG A 174 -17.12 6.37 11.63
N LEU A 175 -17.10 5.07 11.23
CA LEU A 175 -15.94 4.44 10.60
C LEU A 175 -15.85 4.74 9.11
N TRP A 176 -14.74 5.34 8.74
CA TRP A 176 -14.35 5.64 7.37
C TRP A 176 -12.99 5.03 7.06
N VAL A 177 -12.89 4.42 5.92
CA VAL A 177 -11.67 3.78 5.45
C VAL A 177 -10.98 4.69 4.46
N VAL A 178 -9.71 5.00 4.71
CA VAL A 178 -8.90 5.84 3.84
C VAL A 178 -8.09 4.93 2.91
N PRO A 179 -8.44 4.87 1.62
CA PRO A 179 -7.65 4.14 0.64
C PRO A 179 -6.34 4.88 0.37
N VAL A 180 -5.33 4.11 -0.05
CA VAL A 180 -4.06 4.66 -0.49
C VAL A 180 -3.88 4.33 -1.96
N GLU A 181 -3.69 5.35 -2.78
CA GLU A 181 -3.46 5.24 -4.21
C GLU A 181 -1.99 5.48 -4.54
N ALA A 182 -1.45 4.66 -5.44
CA ALA A 182 -0.08 4.81 -5.92
C ALA A 182 -0.06 5.72 -7.16
N ALA A 183 0.53 6.91 -7.03
CA ALA A 183 0.87 7.74 -8.16
C ALA A 183 2.19 7.24 -8.76
N LEU A 184 2.14 6.69 -9.96
CA LEU A 184 3.27 6.14 -10.68
C LEU A 184 3.76 7.09 -11.77
N ASP A 185 5.07 7.09 -12.00
CA ASP A 185 5.66 7.79 -13.15
C ASP A 185 5.09 7.17 -14.46
N PRO A 186 4.53 7.96 -15.38
CA PRO A 186 3.99 7.45 -16.65
C PRO A 186 5.01 6.68 -17.49
N ARG A 187 6.31 6.99 -17.36
CA ARG A 187 7.39 6.28 -18.07
C ARG A 187 7.52 4.85 -17.60
N LEU A 188 7.26 4.56 -16.31
CA LEU A 188 7.22 3.19 -15.81
C LEU A 188 6.10 2.38 -16.48
N ILE A 189 4.92 2.97 -16.62
CA ILE A 189 3.78 2.32 -17.27
C ILE A 189 4.13 1.99 -18.73
N ALA A 190 4.74 2.93 -19.44
CA ALA A 190 5.20 2.72 -20.83
C ALA A 190 6.20 1.57 -20.92
N LEU A 191 7.20 1.51 -20.04
CA LEU A 191 8.19 0.44 -19.97
C LEU A 191 7.55 -0.93 -19.74
N VAL A 192 6.62 -1.03 -18.78
CA VAL A 192 5.92 -2.28 -18.46
C VAL A 192 5.10 -2.76 -19.66
N VAL A 193 4.33 -1.85 -20.29
CA VAL A 193 3.49 -2.17 -21.44
C VAL A 193 4.35 -2.62 -22.64
N GLU A 194 5.48 -1.97 -22.90
CA GLU A 194 6.41 -2.37 -23.95
C GLU A 194 6.95 -3.78 -23.74
N LYS A 195 7.39 -4.09 -22.52
CA LYS A 195 7.91 -5.42 -22.16
C LYS A 195 6.85 -6.52 -22.26
N LEU A 196 5.60 -6.21 -21.95
CA LEU A 196 4.49 -7.16 -22.06
C LEU A 196 4.09 -7.41 -23.53
N ARG A 197 4.09 -6.37 -24.38
CA ARG A 197 3.69 -6.48 -25.80
C ARG A 197 4.66 -7.31 -26.65
N GLY A 198 5.91 -7.41 -26.28
CA GLY A 198 6.94 -8.15 -27.01
C GLY A 198 6.95 -9.66 -26.77
N ARG A 199 5.99 -10.22 -26.01
CA ARG A 199 5.98 -11.64 -25.66
C ARG A 199 4.65 -12.31 -25.98
N SER A 200 4.72 -13.44 -26.70
CA SER A 200 3.57 -14.34 -26.83
C SER A 200 3.18 -14.89 -25.44
N PRO A 201 1.89 -15.08 -25.16
CA PRO A 201 1.46 -15.75 -23.94
C PRO A 201 2.08 -17.15 -23.87
N ALA A 202 2.63 -17.48 -22.70
CA ALA A 202 3.28 -18.77 -22.45
C ALA A 202 2.24 -19.87 -22.21
#